data_25cce8d277a04954fe0a72d7d11131f7
#
_entry.id   25cce8d277a04954fe0a72d7d11131f7
#
_cell.length_a   1.000
_cell.length_b   1.000
_cell.length_c   1.000
_cell.angle_alpha   90.00
_cell.angle_beta   90.00
_cell.angle_gamma   90.00
#
_symmetry.space_group_name_H-M   'P 1'
#
loop_
_entity.id
_entity.type
_entity.pdbx_description
1 polymer ?
#
loop_
_entity_poly.entity_id
_entity_poly.type
_entity_poly.pdbx_seq_one_letter_code
_entity_poly.pdbx_strand_id
1 'polypeptide(L)'
;VDMGKPIEKEFFLVEKKKISSGRILKVSKAAILEDTGLRADLIEEMSISEPIIGTEVKSGDLLLAASWNRVYTAVVYNEQGTMMADAAITVIRSKGKYTGEYMKMYLDGSVGALFLEAIHAGDALGLKRSRLMRIPFPDAPEESISTVTELCRTSVERLSAAAANWRESKKRAVQLMMGKS
;
A
#
# COMPACT_ATOMS: atom_id res chain seq x y z
N VAL A 1 -6.08 -28.75 -7.47
CA VAL A 1 -6.23 -27.55 -6.62
C VAL A 1 -6.63 -26.43 -7.55
N ASP A 2 -7.83 -25.87 -7.35
CA ASP A 2 -8.27 -24.69 -8.09
C ASP A 2 -7.35 -23.51 -7.68
N MET A 3 -6.53 -23.07 -8.60
CA MET A 3 -5.56 -21.98 -8.36
C MET A 3 -6.24 -20.60 -8.32
N GLY A 4 -7.57 -20.54 -8.49
CA GLY A 4 -8.32 -19.29 -8.53
C GLY A 4 -8.24 -18.55 -9.87
N LYS A 5 -8.86 -17.37 -9.91
CA LYS A 5 -8.87 -16.48 -11.07
C LYS A 5 -7.69 -15.50 -11.02
N PRO A 6 -7.19 -14.99 -12.16
CA PRO A 6 -6.21 -13.91 -12.14
C PRO A 6 -6.72 -12.67 -11.40
N ILE A 7 -5.82 -11.96 -10.70
CA ILE A 7 -6.14 -10.70 -9.99
C ILE A 7 -6.90 -9.72 -10.88
N GLU A 8 -6.55 -9.63 -12.17
CA GLU A 8 -7.20 -8.72 -13.13
C GLU A 8 -8.71 -8.93 -13.30
N LYS A 9 -9.27 -10.06 -12.86
CA LYS A 9 -10.72 -10.28 -12.88
C LYS A 9 -11.45 -9.46 -11.82
N GLU A 10 -10.81 -9.27 -10.66
CA GLU A 10 -11.42 -8.66 -9.47
C GLU A 10 -10.86 -7.26 -9.15
N PHE A 11 -9.71 -6.92 -9.72
CA PHE A 11 -9.01 -5.65 -9.50
C PHE A 11 -8.50 -5.07 -10.81
N PHE A 12 -8.14 -3.78 -10.77
CA PHE A 12 -7.47 -3.11 -11.87
C PHE A 12 -6.33 -2.22 -11.38
N LEU A 13 -5.37 -2.00 -12.25
CA LEU A 13 -4.30 -1.02 -12.04
C LEU A 13 -4.84 0.38 -12.27
N VAL A 14 -4.62 1.27 -11.31
CA VAL A 14 -4.96 2.68 -11.50
C VAL A 14 -3.91 3.33 -12.39
N GLU A 15 -4.37 3.99 -13.44
CA GLU A 15 -3.48 4.66 -14.39
C GLU A 15 -2.91 5.96 -13.84
N LYS A 16 -1.73 6.31 -14.31
CA LYS A 16 -1.11 7.60 -14.02
C LYS A 16 -1.87 8.71 -14.73
N LYS A 17 -2.03 9.82 -14.04
CA LYS A 17 -2.58 11.04 -14.63
C LYS A 17 -1.68 12.23 -14.39
N LYS A 18 -1.80 13.24 -15.26
CA LYS A 18 -1.15 14.54 -15.11
C LYS A 18 -2.06 15.46 -14.30
N ILE A 19 -1.50 16.11 -13.28
CA ILE A 19 -2.17 17.13 -12.49
C ILE A 19 -1.39 18.43 -12.67
N SER A 20 -2.10 19.49 -13.01
CA SER A 20 -1.49 20.78 -13.36
C SER A 20 -1.62 21.85 -12.29
N SER A 21 -2.53 21.69 -11.32
CA SER A 21 -2.76 22.66 -10.25
C SER A 21 -3.51 22.02 -9.08
N GLY A 22 -3.46 22.66 -7.93
CA GLY A 22 -4.21 22.29 -6.72
C GLY A 22 -3.31 21.88 -5.57
N ARG A 23 -3.92 21.51 -4.44
CA ARG A 23 -3.25 20.88 -3.29
C ARG A 23 -3.41 19.40 -3.34
N ILE A 24 -2.36 18.67 -3.04
CA ILE A 24 -2.36 17.22 -2.98
C ILE A 24 -1.64 16.71 -1.72
N LEU A 25 -2.00 15.51 -1.33
CA LEU A 25 -1.27 14.70 -0.37
C LEU A 25 -0.41 13.71 -1.16
N LYS A 26 0.90 13.92 -1.16
CA LYS A 26 1.84 13.07 -1.90
C LYS A 26 2.27 11.89 -1.05
N VAL A 27 2.07 10.69 -1.56
CA VAL A 27 2.55 9.44 -0.99
C VAL A 27 3.83 9.02 -1.70
N SER A 28 4.93 9.07 -0.98
CA SER A 28 6.22 8.55 -1.45
C SER A 28 6.39 7.07 -1.09
N LYS A 29 7.32 6.40 -1.77
CA LYS A 29 7.68 5.01 -1.48
C LYS A 29 8.07 4.80 -0.02
N ALA A 30 8.74 5.78 0.62
CA ALA A 30 9.15 5.70 2.01
C ALA A 30 7.96 5.52 2.97
N ALA A 31 6.77 6.06 2.63
CA ALA A 31 5.57 5.92 3.44
C ALA A 31 5.00 4.49 3.46
N ILE A 32 5.49 3.58 2.62
CA ILE A 32 4.99 2.21 2.47
C ILE A 32 6.02 1.17 2.93
N LEU A 33 7.32 1.52 2.99
CA LEU A 33 8.42 0.57 3.25
C LEU A 33 8.49 0.02 4.69
N GLU A 34 7.39 0.02 5.41
CA GLU A 34 7.26 -0.61 6.72
C GLU A 34 6.03 -1.53 6.75
N ASP A 35 6.09 -2.61 7.53
CA ASP A 35 4.97 -3.57 7.66
C ASP A 35 3.78 -3.02 8.48
N THR A 36 3.86 -1.78 8.91
CA THR A 36 2.87 -1.11 9.75
C THR A 36 1.76 -0.40 8.97
N GLY A 37 1.71 -0.61 7.66
CA GLY A 37 0.78 0.08 6.77
C GLY A 37 1.31 1.44 6.28
N LEU A 38 0.40 2.32 5.86
CA LEU A 38 0.74 3.64 5.34
C LEU A 38 1.15 4.58 6.49
N ARG A 39 2.35 5.13 6.41
CA ARG A 39 2.87 6.09 7.37
C ARG A 39 2.36 7.50 7.08
N ALA A 40 1.35 7.91 7.84
CA ALA A 40 0.74 9.24 7.70
C ALA A 40 1.73 10.40 7.95
N ASP A 41 2.72 10.19 8.83
CA ASP A 41 3.77 11.17 9.13
C ASP A 41 4.80 11.38 7.98
N LEU A 42 4.76 10.54 6.94
CA LEU A 42 5.58 10.66 5.73
C LEU A 42 4.76 11.05 4.49
N ILE A 43 3.49 11.40 4.67
CA ILE A 43 2.66 11.96 3.61
C ILE A 43 2.91 13.48 3.57
N GLU A 44 3.29 13.99 2.41
CA GLU A 44 3.61 15.39 2.22
C GLU A 44 2.43 16.14 1.60
N GLU A 45 1.95 17.19 2.28
CA GLU A 45 1.04 18.15 1.64
C GLU A 45 1.84 19.10 0.75
N MET A 46 1.45 19.19 -0.51
CA MET A 46 2.10 20.09 -1.46
C MET A 46 1.12 20.82 -2.36
N SER A 47 1.46 22.06 -2.70
CA SER A 47 0.78 22.82 -3.74
C SER A 47 1.48 22.61 -5.08
N ILE A 48 0.69 22.30 -6.12
CA ILE A 48 1.22 22.04 -7.46
C ILE A 48 1.38 23.39 -8.17
N SER A 49 2.63 23.77 -8.43
CA SER A 49 3.01 24.92 -9.25
C SER A 49 3.38 24.53 -10.68
N GLU A 50 3.85 23.30 -10.88
CA GLU A 50 4.19 22.73 -12.18
C GLU A 50 3.49 21.37 -12.36
N PRO A 51 3.15 20.99 -13.60
CA PRO A 51 2.45 19.74 -13.84
C PRO A 51 3.25 18.53 -13.38
N ILE A 52 2.65 17.69 -12.53
CA ILE A 52 3.24 16.42 -12.07
C ILE A 52 2.47 15.23 -12.64
N ILE A 53 3.16 14.10 -12.74
CA ILE A 53 2.56 12.81 -13.12
C ILE A 53 2.56 11.92 -11.88
N GLY A 54 1.41 11.41 -11.54
CA GLY A 54 1.24 10.49 -10.43
C GLY A 54 -0.02 9.63 -10.59
N THR A 55 -0.26 8.75 -9.64
CA THR A 55 -1.45 7.91 -9.62
C THR A 55 -2.38 8.39 -8.52
N GLU A 56 -3.62 8.75 -8.89
CA GLU A 56 -4.62 9.13 -7.90
C GLU A 56 -4.99 7.93 -7.02
N VAL A 57 -4.98 8.17 -5.72
CA VAL A 57 -5.26 7.16 -4.69
C VAL A 57 -6.56 7.49 -3.98
N LYS A 58 -7.37 6.47 -3.74
CA LYS A 58 -8.63 6.56 -2.99
C LYS A 58 -8.61 5.63 -1.78
N SER A 59 -9.48 5.92 -0.81
CA SER A 59 -9.70 5.00 0.31
C SER A 59 -10.07 3.61 -0.19
N GLY A 60 -9.48 2.58 0.40
CA GLY A 60 -9.61 1.18 -0.01
C GLY A 60 -8.65 0.72 -1.12
N ASP A 61 -7.87 1.61 -1.74
CA ASP A 61 -6.85 1.22 -2.70
C ASP A 61 -5.69 0.50 -1.99
N LEU A 62 -5.13 -0.50 -2.66
CA LEU A 62 -3.90 -1.16 -2.25
C LEU A 62 -2.70 -0.57 -2.99
N LEU A 63 -1.72 -0.12 -2.23
CA LEU A 63 -0.44 0.38 -2.70
C LEU A 63 0.62 -0.71 -2.61
N LEU A 64 1.44 -0.86 -3.65
CA LEU A 64 2.59 -1.76 -3.65
C LEU A 64 3.86 -0.98 -3.98
N ALA A 65 4.87 -1.15 -3.14
CA ALA A 65 6.19 -0.56 -3.31
C ALA A 65 7.27 -1.64 -3.28
N ALA A 66 8.03 -1.77 -4.36
CA ALA A 66 9.15 -2.70 -4.41
C ALA A 66 10.40 -2.08 -3.79
N SER A 67 11.12 -2.86 -2.98
CA SER A 67 12.45 -2.57 -2.47
C SER A 67 13.40 -3.70 -2.88
N TRP A 68 14.68 -3.61 -2.52
CA TRP A 68 15.74 -4.53 -2.96
C TRP A 68 15.38 -6.02 -2.88
N ASN A 69 14.71 -6.44 -1.82
CA ASN A 69 14.49 -7.86 -1.50
C ASN A 69 13.02 -8.22 -1.28
N ARG A 70 12.10 -7.27 -1.32
CA ARG A 70 10.68 -7.55 -1.11
C ARG A 70 9.77 -6.45 -1.64
N VAL A 71 8.50 -6.81 -1.73
CA VAL A 71 7.42 -5.88 -2.02
C VAL A 71 6.65 -5.59 -0.75
N TYR A 72 6.44 -4.33 -0.45
CA TYR A 72 5.62 -3.86 0.66
C TYR A 72 4.25 -3.48 0.16
N THR A 73 3.25 -3.70 1.00
CA THR A 73 1.85 -3.43 0.71
C THR A 73 1.24 -2.53 1.78
N ALA A 74 0.40 -1.59 1.38
CA ALA A 74 -0.37 -0.77 2.30
C ALA A 74 -1.76 -0.49 1.74
N VAL A 75 -2.80 -0.58 2.58
CA VAL A 75 -4.15 -0.12 2.23
C VAL A 75 -4.30 1.34 2.64
N VAL A 76 -4.99 2.10 1.82
CA VAL A 76 -5.24 3.52 2.05
C VAL A 76 -6.54 3.71 2.81
N TYR A 77 -6.47 4.45 3.92
CA TYR A 77 -7.63 4.89 4.70
C TYR A 77 -7.62 6.42 4.76
N ASN A 78 -7.83 7.07 3.62
CA ASN A 78 -7.88 8.53 3.57
C ASN A 78 -9.20 9.02 2.97
N GLU A 79 -9.88 9.86 3.71
CA GLU A 79 -11.11 10.52 3.28
C GLU A 79 -10.91 12.02 3.01
N GLN A 80 -9.70 12.52 3.25
CA GLN A 80 -9.38 13.95 3.16
C GLN A 80 -8.50 14.27 1.96
N GLY A 81 -9.02 15.10 1.06
CA GLY A 81 -8.25 15.69 -0.03
C GLY A 81 -7.85 14.72 -1.15
N THR A 82 -7.19 15.27 -2.16
CA THR A 82 -6.66 14.48 -3.29
C THR A 82 -5.32 13.89 -2.93
N MET A 83 -5.25 12.57 -2.86
CA MET A 83 -4.01 11.83 -2.59
C MET A 83 -3.40 11.33 -3.89
N MET A 84 -2.08 11.44 -4.02
CA MET A 84 -1.32 11.03 -5.19
C MET A 84 -0.13 10.16 -4.77
N ALA A 85 -0.08 8.95 -5.31
CA ALA A 85 1.11 8.09 -5.21
C ALA A 85 2.15 8.50 -6.27
N ASP A 86 3.42 8.48 -5.88
CA ASP A 86 4.51 8.72 -6.83
C ASP A 86 4.65 7.60 -7.87
N ALA A 87 5.50 7.84 -8.89
CA ALA A 87 5.63 6.92 -10.02
C ALA A 87 6.20 5.53 -9.66
N ALA A 88 6.86 5.41 -8.50
CA ALA A 88 7.46 4.16 -8.02
C ALA A 88 6.46 3.24 -7.31
N ILE A 89 5.25 3.73 -7.05
CA ILE A 89 4.18 2.99 -6.39
C ILE A 89 3.22 2.44 -7.43
N THR A 90 2.85 1.18 -7.27
CA THR A 90 1.76 0.56 -8.04
C THR A 90 0.48 0.63 -7.20
N VAL A 91 -0.58 1.15 -7.78
CA VAL A 91 -1.89 1.28 -7.14
C VAL A 91 -2.86 0.30 -7.78
N ILE A 92 -3.48 -0.54 -6.95
CA ILE A 92 -4.50 -1.52 -7.34
C ILE A 92 -5.83 -1.13 -6.68
N ARG A 93 -6.89 -1.12 -7.47
CA ARG A 93 -8.25 -0.82 -7.01
C ARG A 93 -9.18 -2.00 -7.26
N SER A 94 -10.05 -2.25 -6.29
CA SER A 94 -11.09 -3.26 -6.38
C SER A 94 -12.14 -2.92 -7.46
N LYS A 95 -12.71 -3.97 -8.07
CA LYS A 95 -13.89 -3.89 -8.92
C LYS A 95 -15.21 -4.08 -8.17
N GLY A 96 -15.15 -4.31 -6.85
CA GLY A 96 -16.32 -4.31 -5.97
C GLY A 96 -16.44 -5.50 -5.02
N LYS A 97 -16.24 -6.74 -5.46
CA LYS A 97 -16.42 -7.93 -4.62
C LYS A 97 -15.39 -8.01 -3.49
N TYR A 98 -14.12 -7.81 -3.81
CA TYR A 98 -13.02 -7.93 -2.85
C TYR A 98 -12.53 -6.56 -2.39
N THR A 99 -11.94 -6.50 -1.20
CA THR A 99 -11.39 -5.28 -0.63
C THR A 99 -9.87 -5.21 -0.79
N GLY A 100 -9.28 -4.02 -0.66
CA GLY A 100 -7.83 -3.84 -0.63
C GLY A 100 -7.19 -4.59 0.54
N GLU A 101 -7.88 -4.65 1.67
CA GLU A 101 -7.46 -5.40 2.87
C GLU A 101 -7.37 -6.90 2.60
N TYR A 102 -8.40 -7.46 1.95
CA TYR A 102 -8.38 -8.88 1.58
C TYR A 102 -7.21 -9.19 0.64
N MET A 103 -6.99 -8.33 -0.38
CA MET A 103 -5.86 -8.45 -1.29
C MET A 103 -4.52 -8.33 -0.56
N LYS A 104 -4.40 -7.37 0.38
CA LYS A 104 -3.20 -7.22 1.21
C LYS A 104 -2.90 -8.50 1.98
N MET A 105 -3.88 -9.04 2.70
CA MET A 105 -3.69 -10.27 3.48
C MET A 105 -3.31 -11.46 2.61
N TYR A 106 -3.86 -11.56 1.40
CA TYR A 106 -3.46 -12.58 0.44
C TYR A 106 -2.01 -12.40 -0.02
N LEU A 107 -1.63 -11.19 -0.46
CA LEU A 107 -0.28 -10.92 -0.98
C LEU A 107 0.81 -10.97 0.10
N ASP A 108 0.50 -10.62 1.33
CA ASP A 108 1.42 -10.72 2.47
C ASP A 108 1.46 -12.16 3.04
N GLY A 109 0.49 -12.98 2.72
CA GLY A 109 0.46 -14.40 3.08
C GLY A 109 1.53 -15.20 2.32
N SER A 110 1.87 -16.39 2.83
CA SER A 110 2.96 -17.22 2.31
C SER A 110 2.88 -17.49 0.80
N VAL A 111 1.70 -17.75 0.27
CA VAL A 111 1.49 -18.01 -1.16
C VAL A 111 1.62 -16.75 -2.00
N GLY A 112 0.95 -15.66 -1.60
CA GLY A 112 1.02 -14.38 -2.30
C GLY A 112 2.42 -13.79 -2.28
N ALA A 113 3.13 -13.88 -1.15
CA ALA A 113 4.50 -13.42 -1.02
C ALA A 113 5.46 -14.14 -1.99
N LEU A 114 5.31 -15.46 -2.18
CA LEU A 114 6.09 -16.21 -3.17
C LEU A 114 5.84 -15.72 -4.61
N PHE A 115 4.59 -15.40 -4.95
CA PHE A 115 4.29 -14.83 -6.26
C PHE A 115 4.90 -13.43 -6.42
N LEU A 116 4.84 -12.58 -5.40
CA LEU A 116 5.44 -11.25 -5.42
C LEU A 116 6.96 -11.33 -5.56
N GLU A 117 7.59 -12.23 -4.84
CA GLU A 117 9.03 -12.49 -4.93
C GLU A 117 9.43 -12.96 -6.34
N ALA A 118 8.70 -13.92 -6.92
CA ALA A 118 8.95 -14.43 -8.26
C ALA A 118 8.79 -13.34 -9.35
N ILE A 119 7.87 -12.39 -9.17
CA ILE A 119 7.69 -11.28 -10.08
C ILE A 119 8.80 -10.24 -9.92
N HIS A 120 9.27 -10.05 -8.70
CA HIS A 120 10.27 -9.05 -8.35
C HIS A 120 11.69 -9.51 -8.68
N ALA A 121 12.01 -10.80 -8.51
CA ALA A 121 13.37 -11.37 -8.63
C ALA A 121 14.07 -11.18 -10.00
N GLY A 122 13.39 -10.65 -10.99
CA GLY A 122 13.98 -10.37 -12.31
C GLY A 122 14.00 -8.90 -12.71
N ASP A 123 13.64 -7.98 -11.82
CA ASP A 123 13.45 -6.59 -12.20
C ASP A 123 14.00 -5.60 -11.14
N ALA A 124 15.22 -5.13 -11.36
CA ALA A 124 15.85 -4.10 -10.53
C ALA A 124 15.09 -2.76 -10.51
N LEU A 125 14.12 -2.58 -11.42
CA LEU A 125 13.38 -1.33 -11.63
C LEU A 125 11.95 -1.35 -11.07
N GLY A 126 11.49 -2.47 -10.48
CA GLY A 126 10.17 -2.53 -9.85
C GLY A 126 9.30 -3.72 -10.28
N LEU A 127 8.01 -3.65 -9.92
CA LEU A 127 7.04 -4.70 -10.20
C LEU A 127 6.58 -4.67 -11.68
N LYS A 128 6.70 -5.80 -12.37
CA LYS A 128 6.05 -5.98 -13.68
C LYS A 128 4.54 -6.04 -13.52
N ARG A 129 3.87 -4.92 -13.75
CA ARG A 129 2.42 -4.75 -13.58
C ARG A 129 1.61 -5.83 -14.29
N SER A 130 2.01 -6.22 -15.51
CA SER A 130 1.32 -7.28 -16.27
C SER A 130 1.44 -8.66 -15.63
N ARG A 131 2.54 -8.96 -14.96
CA ARG A 131 2.72 -10.22 -14.22
C ARG A 131 1.94 -10.20 -12.90
N LEU A 132 1.96 -9.07 -12.19
CA LEU A 132 1.20 -8.87 -10.97
C LEU A 132 -0.29 -9.18 -11.18
N MET A 133 -0.88 -8.66 -12.26
CA MET A 133 -2.29 -8.84 -12.56
C MET A 133 -2.67 -10.27 -12.96
N ARG A 134 -1.69 -11.11 -13.28
CA ARG A 134 -1.87 -12.55 -13.60
C ARG A 134 -1.70 -13.47 -12.41
N ILE A 135 -1.30 -12.97 -11.23
CA ILE A 135 -1.23 -13.80 -10.03
C ILE A 135 -2.59 -14.46 -9.80
N PRO A 136 -2.64 -15.78 -9.56
CA PRO A 136 -3.87 -16.46 -9.18
C PRO A 136 -4.41 -15.86 -7.88
N PHE A 137 -5.71 -15.60 -7.84
CA PHE A 137 -6.38 -15.00 -6.69
C PHE A 137 -7.52 -15.92 -6.24
N PRO A 138 -7.54 -16.38 -4.97
CA PRO A 138 -8.51 -17.35 -4.50
C PRO A 138 -9.92 -16.76 -4.48
N ASP A 139 -10.88 -17.52 -4.94
CA ASP A 139 -12.28 -17.16 -4.75
C ASP A 139 -12.69 -17.46 -3.29
N ALA A 140 -13.49 -16.57 -2.72
CA ALA A 140 -13.92 -16.66 -1.34
C ALA A 140 -15.38 -16.26 -1.17
N PRO A 141 -16.09 -16.85 -0.19
CA PRO A 141 -17.41 -16.42 0.23
C PRO A 141 -17.36 -14.99 0.80
N GLU A 142 -18.45 -14.25 0.67
CA GLU A 142 -18.55 -12.86 1.14
C GLU A 142 -18.27 -12.73 2.65
N GLU A 143 -18.74 -13.68 3.44
CA GLU A 143 -18.47 -13.73 4.88
C GLU A 143 -16.96 -13.83 5.20
N SER A 144 -16.23 -14.66 4.45
CA SER A 144 -14.78 -14.77 4.61
C SER A 144 -14.07 -13.48 4.21
N ILE A 145 -14.52 -12.83 3.13
CA ILE A 145 -13.97 -11.55 2.67
C ILE A 145 -14.17 -10.49 3.75
N SER A 146 -15.39 -10.39 4.30
CA SER A 146 -15.73 -9.44 5.37
C SER A 146 -14.88 -9.67 6.61
N THR A 147 -14.77 -10.92 7.07
CA THR A 147 -13.98 -11.30 8.25
C THR A 147 -12.50 -10.94 8.08
N VAL A 148 -11.89 -11.31 6.94
CA VAL A 148 -10.49 -11.01 6.65
C VAL A 148 -10.26 -9.50 6.53
N THR A 149 -11.18 -8.77 5.93
CA THR A 149 -11.13 -7.32 5.80
C THR A 149 -11.05 -6.65 7.18
N GLU A 150 -11.93 -7.04 8.10
CA GLU A 150 -11.97 -6.48 9.44
C GLU A 150 -10.73 -6.84 10.26
N LEU A 151 -10.28 -8.09 10.19
CA LEU A 151 -9.05 -8.54 10.84
C LEU A 151 -7.83 -7.78 10.33
N CYS A 152 -7.74 -7.56 9.02
CA CYS A 152 -6.66 -6.78 8.43
C CYS A 152 -6.68 -5.34 8.93
N ARG A 153 -7.84 -4.67 8.89
CA ARG A 153 -8.01 -3.29 9.34
C ARG A 153 -7.58 -3.13 10.80
N THR A 154 -8.12 -3.95 11.67
CA THR A 154 -7.78 -3.93 13.11
C THR A 154 -6.29 -4.19 13.35
N SER A 155 -5.68 -5.11 12.61
CA SER A 155 -4.26 -5.41 12.73
C SER A 155 -3.39 -4.25 12.29
N VAL A 156 -3.70 -3.63 11.15
CA VAL A 156 -2.97 -2.46 10.63
C VAL A 156 -3.08 -1.28 11.58
N GLU A 157 -4.25 -1.00 12.13
CA GLU A 157 -4.45 0.05 13.13
C GLU A 157 -3.60 -0.16 14.38
N ARG A 158 -3.61 -1.37 14.93
CA ARG A 158 -2.82 -1.73 16.12
C ARG A 158 -1.31 -1.64 15.86
N LEU A 159 -0.85 -2.16 14.74
CA LEU A 159 0.57 -2.10 14.35
C LEU A 159 1.02 -0.65 14.12
N SER A 160 0.21 0.15 13.45
CA SER A 160 0.48 1.56 13.21
C SER A 160 0.57 2.36 14.50
N ALA A 161 -0.36 2.15 15.44
CA ALA A 161 -0.34 2.77 16.77
C ALA A 161 0.89 2.34 17.58
N ALA A 162 1.22 1.05 17.60
CA ALA A 162 2.41 0.53 18.29
C ALA A 162 3.70 1.12 17.72
N ALA A 163 3.82 1.20 16.40
CA ALA A 163 4.97 1.80 15.73
C ALA A 163 5.09 3.31 16.00
N ALA A 164 3.99 4.04 16.05
CA ALA A 164 3.96 5.45 16.42
C ALA A 164 4.44 5.66 17.86
N ASN A 165 3.93 4.87 18.81
CA ASN A 165 4.35 4.90 20.21
C ASN A 165 5.83 4.58 20.36
N TRP A 166 6.34 3.59 19.62
CA TRP A 166 7.76 3.24 19.63
C TRP A 166 8.64 4.39 19.13
N ARG A 167 8.27 5.02 18.02
CA ARG A 167 9.00 6.18 17.46
C ARG A 167 9.04 7.34 18.46
N GLU A 168 7.92 7.66 19.10
CA GLU A 168 7.87 8.72 20.10
C GLU A 168 8.72 8.40 21.34
N SER A 169 8.63 7.17 21.85
CA SER A 169 9.46 6.71 22.97
C SER A 169 10.96 6.81 22.65
N LYS A 170 11.36 6.40 21.44
CA LYS A 170 12.73 6.50 20.95
C LYS A 170 13.20 7.96 20.88
N LYS A 171 12.37 8.85 20.33
CA LYS A 171 12.65 10.28 20.25
C LYS A 171 12.86 10.88 21.65
N ARG A 172 11.97 10.56 22.59
CA ARG A 172 12.06 11.02 23.98
C ARG A 172 13.33 10.49 24.69
N ALA A 173 13.67 9.22 24.49
CA ALA A 173 14.89 8.65 25.04
C ALA A 173 16.15 9.37 24.54
N VAL A 174 16.21 9.66 23.23
CA VAL A 174 17.34 10.42 22.65
C VAL A 174 17.41 11.83 23.23
N GLN A 175 16.28 12.53 23.40
CA GLN A 175 16.28 13.86 24.02
C GLN A 175 16.81 13.83 25.45
N LEU A 176 16.39 12.86 26.26
CA LEU A 176 16.90 12.68 27.63
C LEU A 176 18.40 12.38 27.68
N MET A 177 18.89 11.50 26.77
CA MET A 177 20.32 11.19 26.67
C MET A 177 21.17 12.39 26.25
N MET A 178 20.59 13.31 25.48
CA MET A 178 21.26 14.54 25.03
C MET A 178 21.13 15.71 26.03
N GLY A 179 20.53 15.49 27.22
CA GLY A 179 20.35 16.53 28.24
C GLY A 179 19.38 17.65 27.81
N LYS A 180 18.51 17.41 26.84
CA LYS A 180 17.46 18.35 26.42
C LYS A 180 16.16 17.91 27.11
N SER A 181 15.81 18.61 28.19
CA SER A 181 14.50 18.50 28.87
C SER A 181 13.44 19.27 28.12
#